data_81d6c98526b267bcc5faeffe033ee90d
#
_entry.id   81d6c98526b267bcc5faeffe033ee90d
#
_cell.length_a   1.000
_cell.length_b   1.000
_cell.length_c   1.000
_cell.angle_alpha   90.00
_cell.angle_beta   90.00
_cell.angle_gamma   90.00
#
_symmetry.space_group_name_H-M   'P 1'
#
loop_
_entity.id
_entity.type
_entity.pdbx_description
1 polymer ?
#
loop_
_entity_poly.entity_id
_entity_poly.type
_entity_poly.pdbx_seq_one_letter_code
_entity_poly.pdbx_strand_id
1 'polypeptide(L)'
;MYTHEDSGSSARARHEFHAPLEKKIPPTTQNPPASLLQVREQTVKAIQYVSTYLRQQREHYFATTLPLGNQHKAAMWPYFSATLLDQVRIVELAGQRVATPSFYAEARALGFNNPPEVTHMDSVTFLDVVVFNEALTERSLFHALVHAVQFYVLGVERYTELFVEQFMRTRTHFTVPLEAQAFSLTSKFMRPSEEKFSVEDQVLRWVADGLY
;
A
#
# COMPACT_ATOMS: atom_id res chain seq x y z
N MET A 1 -8.46 -19.22 80.88
CA MET A 1 -9.63 -20.05 81.29
C MET A 1 -9.88 -20.99 80.13
N TYR A 2 -9.68 -22.29 80.43
CA TYR A 2 -10.05 -23.51 79.68
C TYR A 2 -9.54 -23.65 78.27
N THR A 3 -8.46 -24.44 77.94
CA THR A 3 -8.28 -25.92 77.92
C THR A 3 -9.21 -26.65 76.94
N HIS A 4 -8.66 -27.32 75.91
CA HIS A 4 -8.51 -28.77 75.70
C HIS A 4 -7.88 -29.05 74.39
N GLU A 5 -6.74 -29.70 74.42
CA GLU A 5 -6.27 -30.96 73.86
C GLU A 5 -7.30 -31.77 73.08
N ASP A 6 -6.95 -32.29 71.93
CA ASP A 6 -6.68 -33.71 71.82
C ASP A 6 -6.03 -34.14 70.50
N SER A 7 -5.21 -35.08 70.64
CA SER A 7 -4.37 -35.90 69.83
C SER A 7 -5.04 -36.66 68.66
N GLY A 8 -4.28 -36.94 67.61
CA GLY A 8 -4.67 -38.03 66.71
C GLY A 8 -3.84 -38.22 65.47
N SER A 9 -2.79 -39.03 65.58
CA SER A 9 -2.35 -40.10 64.67
C SER A 9 -1.89 -39.80 63.25
N SER A 10 -0.60 -40.01 63.10
CA SER A 10 0.22 -40.39 61.93
C SER A 10 -0.45 -41.33 60.90
N ALA A 11 -0.37 -40.91 59.64
CA ALA A 11 -0.27 -41.85 58.51
C ALA A 11 0.62 -41.24 57.43
N ARG A 12 1.83 -41.76 57.30
CA ARG A 12 2.75 -41.50 56.19
C ARG A 12 2.20 -42.14 54.91
N ALA A 13 1.68 -41.32 54.00
CA ALA A 13 1.46 -41.70 52.60
C ALA A 13 2.73 -41.47 51.82
N ARG A 14 3.26 -42.53 51.27
CA ARG A 14 4.39 -42.52 50.31
C ARG A 14 3.86 -41.94 48.98
N HIS A 15 4.31 -40.79 48.59
CA HIS A 15 4.10 -40.28 47.24
C HIS A 15 5.08 -40.97 46.29
N GLU A 16 4.56 -41.85 45.47
CA GLU A 16 5.23 -42.36 44.29
C GLU A 16 5.34 -41.22 43.27
N PHE A 17 6.57 -40.80 42.98
CA PHE A 17 6.86 -39.88 41.90
C PHE A 17 6.64 -40.60 40.56
N HIS A 18 5.52 -40.30 39.89
CA HIS A 18 5.35 -40.64 38.49
C HIS A 18 6.07 -39.58 37.65
N ALA A 19 7.10 -40.00 36.89
CA ALA A 19 7.76 -39.17 35.91
C ALA A 19 6.76 -38.75 34.82
N PRO A 20 6.80 -37.47 34.35
CA PRO A 20 5.92 -37.04 33.27
C PRO A 20 6.27 -37.75 31.97
N LEU A 21 5.29 -38.41 31.37
CA LEU A 21 5.38 -38.92 29.99
C LEU A 21 5.67 -37.77 29.04
N GLU A 22 6.88 -37.72 28.50
CA GLU A 22 7.21 -36.83 27.37
C GLU A 22 6.27 -37.14 26.19
N LYS A 23 5.29 -36.28 25.97
CA LYS A 23 4.51 -36.30 24.74
C LYS A 23 5.44 -35.82 23.61
N LYS A 24 5.95 -36.78 22.82
CA LYS A 24 6.55 -36.49 21.51
C LYS A 24 5.52 -35.77 20.66
N ILE A 25 5.70 -34.42 20.49
CA ILE A 25 4.98 -33.63 19.51
C ILE A 25 5.52 -34.04 18.14
N PRO A 26 4.71 -34.63 17.24
CA PRO A 26 5.17 -34.92 15.89
C PRO A 26 5.48 -33.59 15.16
N PRO A 27 6.48 -33.56 14.27
CA PRO A 27 6.75 -32.36 13.47
C PRO A 27 5.55 -32.09 12.55
N THR A 28 4.80 -31.04 12.86
CA THR A 28 3.66 -30.61 12.05
C THR A 28 4.17 -29.84 10.85
N THR A 29 4.67 -30.50 9.83
CA THR A 29 4.76 -29.98 8.48
C THR A 29 3.33 -29.97 7.90
N GLN A 30 2.49 -29.08 8.39
CA GLN A 30 1.20 -28.85 7.75
C GLN A 30 1.44 -27.99 6.54
N ASN A 31 1.31 -28.55 5.34
CA ASN A 31 1.11 -27.76 4.13
C ASN A 31 -0.06 -26.80 4.40
N PRO A 32 0.07 -25.51 4.02
CA PRO A 32 -1.03 -24.57 4.20
C PRO A 32 -2.31 -25.13 3.54
N PRO A 33 -3.49 -24.92 4.12
CA PRO A 33 -4.73 -25.40 3.54
C PRO A 33 -4.88 -24.92 2.10
N ALA A 34 -5.44 -25.75 1.22
CA ALA A 34 -5.58 -25.48 -0.22
C ALA A 34 -6.15 -24.07 -0.53
N SER A 35 -7.03 -23.57 0.32
CA SER A 35 -7.58 -22.21 0.24
C SER A 35 -6.53 -21.09 0.39
N LEU A 36 -5.52 -21.27 1.24
CA LEU A 36 -4.44 -20.28 1.43
C LEU A 36 -3.47 -20.26 0.24
N LEU A 37 -3.18 -21.42 -0.34
CA LEU A 37 -2.37 -21.51 -1.56
C LEU A 37 -3.07 -20.83 -2.72
N GLN A 38 -4.36 -21.06 -2.88
CA GLN A 38 -5.18 -20.45 -3.93
C GLN A 38 -5.23 -18.93 -3.79
N VAL A 39 -5.43 -18.39 -2.59
CA VAL A 39 -5.43 -16.93 -2.33
C VAL A 39 -4.07 -16.34 -2.68
N ARG A 40 -2.97 -17.01 -2.31
CA ARG A 40 -1.62 -16.54 -2.64
C ARG A 40 -1.37 -16.50 -4.15
N GLU A 41 -1.77 -17.53 -4.89
CA GLU A 41 -1.66 -17.56 -6.35
C GLU A 41 -2.48 -16.46 -7.02
N GLN A 42 -3.70 -16.22 -6.54
CA GLN A 42 -4.55 -15.13 -7.03
C GLN A 42 -3.92 -13.76 -6.79
N THR A 43 -3.34 -13.55 -5.60
CA THR A 43 -2.64 -12.30 -5.26
C THR A 43 -1.45 -12.07 -6.18
N VAL A 44 -0.61 -13.10 -6.41
CA VAL A 44 0.54 -13.01 -7.34
C VAL A 44 0.09 -12.65 -8.76
N LYS A 45 -0.95 -13.28 -9.28
CA LYS A 45 -1.52 -12.95 -10.61
C LYS A 45 -2.01 -11.51 -10.66
N ALA A 46 -2.70 -11.05 -9.63
CA ALA A 46 -3.17 -9.67 -9.57
C ALA A 46 -2.02 -8.66 -9.55
N ILE A 47 -0.95 -8.92 -8.80
CA ILE A 47 0.28 -8.09 -8.80
C ILE A 47 0.86 -8.02 -10.22
N GLN A 48 0.92 -9.15 -10.93
CA GLN A 48 1.41 -9.18 -12.32
C GLN A 48 0.53 -8.36 -13.27
N TYR A 49 -0.79 -8.47 -13.17
CA TYR A 49 -1.71 -7.67 -13.99
C TYR A 49 -1.54 -6.17 -13.74
N VAL A 50 -1.50 -5.76 -12.48
CA VAL A 50 -1.39 -4.33 -12.12
C VAL A 50 -0.01 -3.79 -12.53
N SER A 51 1.09 -4.47 -12.23
CA SER A 51 2.44 -4.00 -12.60
C SER A 51 2.63 -3.92 -14.13
N THR A 52 2.11 -4.89 -14.86
CA THR A 52 2.13 -4.89 -16.33
C THR A 52 1.31 -3.71 -16.87
N TYR A 53 0.12 -3.50 -16.35
CA TYR A 53 -0.74 -2.38 -16.74
C TYR A 53 -0.07 -1.03 -16.49
N LEU A 54 0.50 -0.81 -15.30
CA LEU A 54 1.19 0.45 -14.97
C LEU A 54 2.31 0.76 -15.97
N ARG A 55 3.14 -0.24 -16.31
CA ARG A 55 4.20 -0.07 -17.30
C ARG A 55 3.66 0.21 -18.70
N GLN A 56 2.64 -0.55 -19.13
CA GLN A 56 2.04 -0.36 -20.46
C GLN A 56 1.40 1.03 -20.60
N GLN A 57 0.71 1.51 -19.56
CA GLN A 57 0.11 2.85 -19.59
C GLN A 57 1.18 3.94 -19.56
N ARG A 58 2.23 3.77 -18.77
CA ARG A 58 3.38 4.68 -18.81
C ARG A 58 3.94 4.81 -20.24
N GLU A 59 4.19 3.71 -20.93
CA GLU A 59 4.70 3.72 -22.31
C GLU A 59 3.68 4.31 -23.30
N HIS A 60 2.40 3.96 -23.13
CA HIS A 60 1.32 4.45 -23.99
C HIS A 60 1.23 5.98 -23.98
N TYR A 61 1.28 6.59 -22.80
CA TYR A 61 1.14 8.03 -22.67
C TYR A 61 2.45 8.80 -22.88
N PHE A 62 3.60 8.20 -22.65
CA PHE A 62 4.90 8.89 -22.62
C PHE A 62 5.16 9.76 -23.85
N ALA A 63 4.83 9.29 -25.05
CA ALA A 63 5.05 10.03 -26.28
C ALA A 63 4.21 11.32 -26.39
N THR A 64 3.10 11.41 -25.66
CA THR A 64 2.19 12.58 -25.69
C THR A 64 2.38 13.52 -24.50
N THR A 65 3.25 13.16 -23.55
CA THR A 65 3.48 13.95 -22.34
C THR A 65 4.44 15.13 -22.59
N LEU A 66 4.30 16.13 -21.74
CA LEU A 66 5.22 17.25 -21.62
C LEU A 66 5.96 17.23 -20.29
N PRO A 67 7.17 17.80 -20.21
CA PRO A 67 7.80 18.10 -18.92
C PRO A 67 6.92 19.00 -18.08
N LEU A 68 7.06 18.91 -16.77
CA LEU A 68 6.39 19.84 -15.86
C LEU A 68 6.83 21.29 -16.12
N GLY A 69 5.88 22.19 -16.34
CA GLY A 69 6.16 23.60 -16.63
C GLY A 69 6.80 24.33 -15.44
N ASN A 70 7.57 25.39 -15.71
CA ASN A 70 8.32 26.13 -14.68
C ASN A 70 7.42 26.68 -13.56
N GLN A 71 6.21 27.11 -13.84
CA GLN A 71 5.26 27.57 -12.83
C GLN A 71 4.89 26.46 -11.86
N HIS A 72 4.57 25.27 -12.37
CA HIS A 72 4.26 24.10 -11.56
C HIS A 72 5.49 23.62 -10.76
N LYS A 73 6.67 23.61 -11.38
CA LYS A 73 7.91 23.30 -10.67
C LYS A 73 8.15 24.27 -9.51
N ALA A 74 7.98 25.57 -9.73
CA ALA A 74 8.17 26.57 -8.68
C ALA A 74 7.17 26.41 -7.52
N ALA A 75 5.91 26.05 -7.81
CA ALA A 75 4.89 25.79 -6.78
C ALA A 75 5.20 24.52 -5.98
N MET A 76 5.75 23.48 -6.61
CA MET A 76 6.02 22.18 -6.00
C MET A 76 7.43 22.07 -5.39
N TRP A 77 8.39 22.89 -5.81
CA TRP A 77 9.77 22.92 -5.35
C TRP A 77 9.96 22.87 -3.81
N PRO A 78 9.15 23.54 -2.98
CA PRO A 78 9.33 23.47 -1.54
C PRO A 78 9.04 22.10 -0.91
N TYR A 79 8.45 21.18 -1.70
CA TYR A 79 7.95 19.89 -1.20
C TYR A 79 8.60 18.69 -1.88
N PHE A 80 9.11 18.88 -3.10
CA PHE A 80 9.69 17.80 -3.93
C PHE A 80 11.07 18.21 -4.42
N SER A 81 11.96 17.21 -4.60
CA SER A 81 13.29 17.43 -5.15
C SER A 81 13.25 17.91 -6.60
N ALA A 82 14.25 18.69 -7.00
CA ALA A 82 14.42 19.10 -8.39
C ALA A 82 14.50 17.89 -9.33
N THR A 83 15.21 16.84 -8.91
CA THR A 83 15.36 15.61 -9.68
C THR A 83 14.01 14.98 -10.01
N LEU A 84 13.11 14.84 -9.04
CA LEU A 84 11.78 14.30 -9.28
C LEU A 84 10.99 15.21 -10.23
N LEU A 85 10.98 16.54 -9.98
CA LEU A 85 10.23 17.50 -10.78
C LEU A 85 10.74 17.60 -12.23
N ASP A 86 12.01 17.28 -12.48
CA ASP A 86 12.58 17.23 -13.82
C ASP A 86 12.28 15.92 -14.56
N GLN A 87 12.09 14.84 -13.83
CA GLN A 87 11.79 13.52 -14.40
C GLN A 87 10.31 13.32 -14.70
N VAL A 88 9.41 13.87 -13.86
CA VAL A 88 7.97 13.70 -14.03
C VAL A 88 7.48 14.38 -15.30
N ARG A 89 6.63 13.67 -16.02
CA ARG A 89 5.96 14.13 -17.22
C ARG A 89 4.45 14.11 -17.05
N ILE A 90 3.76 15.04 -17.68
CA ILE A 90 2.32 15.21 -17.53
C ILE A 90 1.62 15.24 -18.88
N VAL A 91 0.36 14.79 -18.90
CA VAL A 91 -0.59 14.99 -20.00
C VAL A 91 -1.99 15.23 -19.45
N GLU A 92 -2.68 16.22 -20.01
CA GLU A 92 -4.11 16.48 -19.77
C GLU A 92 -4.92 15.92 -20.93
N LEU A 93 -5.91 15.06 -20.66
CA LEU A 93 -6.66 14.35 -21.70
C LEU A 93 -7.78 15.19 -22.37
N ALA A 94 -7.95 16.46 -21.96
CA ALA A 94 -8.84 17.42 -22.60
C ALA A 94 -10.27 16.88 -22.85
N GLY A 95 -10.90 16.35 -21.83
CA GLY A 95 -12.26 15.76 -21.88
C GLY A 95 -12.32 14.26 -22.19
N GLN A 96 -11.19 13.66 -22.54
CA GLN A 96 -11.05 12.20 -22.53
C GLN A 96 -10.65 11.72 -21.13
N ARG A 97 -10.72 10.41 -20.92
CA ARG A 97 -10.37 9.78 -19.64
C ARG A 97 -9.49 8.56 -19.85
N VAL A 98 -8.68 8.23 -18.87
CA VAL A 98 -7.96 6.97 -18.84
C VAL A 98 -8.97 5.82 -18.98
N ALA A 99 -8.71 4.93 -19.92
CA ALA A 99 -9.62 3.81 -20.17
C ALA A 99 -9.64 2.84 -18.98
N THR A 100 -10.80 2.22 -18.76
CA THR A 100 -10.93 1.11 -17.80
C THR A 100 -9.92 0.01 -18.15
N PRO A 101 -9.08 -0.46 -17.18
CA PRO A 101 -8.14 -1.53 -17.43
C PRO A 101 -8.82 -2.80 -17.96
N SER A 102 -8.29 -3.34 -19.06
CA SER A 102 -8.88 -4.53 -19.71
C SER A 102 -8.89 -5.76 -18.80
N PHE A 103 -7.94 -5.86 -17.88
CA PHE A 103 -7.83 -6.99 -16.93
C PHE A 103 -8.84 -6.93 -15.76
N TYR A 104 -9.71 -5.91 -15.68
CA TYR A 104 -10.66 -5.81 -14.55
C TYR A 104 -11.67 -6.94 -14.49
N ALA A 105 -12.03 -7.55 -15.65
CA ALA A 105 -12.88 -8.72 -15.66
C ALA A 105 -12.18 -9.92 -14.99
N GLU A 106 -10.93 -10.16 -15.33
CA GLU A 106 -10.08 -11.20 -14.73
C GLU A 106 -9.82 -10.92 -13.26
N ALA A 107 -9.55 -9.66 -12.91
CA ALA A 107 -9.35 -9.25 -11.53
C ALA A 107 -10.59 -9.56 -10.66
N ARG A 108 -11.79 -9.26 -11.16
CA ARG A 108 -13.04 -9.62 -10.45
C ARG A 108 -13.20 -11.13 -10.31
N ALA A 109 -12.86 -11.93 -11.32
CA ALA A 109 -12.87 -13.39 -11.24
C ALA A 109 -11.86 -13.93 -10.19
N LEU A 110 -10.80 -13.19 -9.91
CA LEU A 110 -9.84 -13.47 -8.85
C LEU A 110 -10.28 -12.97 -7.45
N GLY A 111 -11.47 -12.37 -7.34
CA GLY A 111 -12.00 -11.86 -6.07
C GLY A 111 -11.70 -10.39 -5.79
N PHE A 112 -11.15 -9.64 -6.76
CA PHE A 112 -10.99 -8.18 -6.69
C PHE A 112 -12.31 -7.49 -7.02
N ASN A 113 -13.26 -7.59 -6.14
CA ASN A 113 -14.52 -6.87 -6.26
C ASN A 113 -14.27 -5.38 -6.04
N ASN A 114 -14.86 -4.53 -6.85
CA ASN A 114 -14.73 -3.06 -6.79
C ASN A 114 -13.28 -2.54 -6.99
N PRO A 115 -12.59 -2.90 -8.09
CA PRO A 115 -11.29 -2.30 -8.42
C PRO A 115 -11.42 -0.77 -8.53
N PRO A 116 -10.33 -0.01 -8.35
CA PRO A 116 -10.35 1.44 -8.44
C PRO A 116 -10.89 1.93 -9.79
N GLU A 117 -11.85 2.85 -9.78
CA GLU A 117 -12.44 3.38 -11.01
C GLU A 117 -11.57 4.52 -11.57
N VAL A 118 -10.48 4.17 -12.25
CA VAL A 118 -9.51 5.12 -12.82
C VAL A 118 -10.12 6.17 -13.73
N THR A 119 -11.27 5.86 -14.35
CA THR A 119 -12.02 6.79 -15.20
C THR A 119 -12.65 7.94 -14.41
N HIS A 120 -12.83 7.82 -13.09
CA HIS A 120 -13.45 8.82 -12.23
C HIS A 120 -12.43 9.57 -11.35
N MET A 121 -11.16 9.21 -11.44
CA MET A 121 -10.10 9.93 -10.72
C MET A 121 -9.77 11.24 -11.43
N ASP A 122 -9.39 12.28 -10.68
CA ASP A 122 -8.89 13.54 -11.25
C ASP A 122 -7.63 13.31 -12.08
N SER A 123 -6.74 12.44 -11.58
CA SER A 123 -5.50 12.05 -12.26
C SER A 123 -5.12 10.61 -11.90
N VAL A 124 -4.29 10.01 -12.75
CA VAL A 124 -3.70 8.68 -12.52
C VAL A 124 -2.19 8.78 -12.76
N THR A 125 -1.40 8.28 -11.81
CA THR A 125 0.06 8.25 -11.91
C THR A 125 0.55 6.87 -12.36
N PHE A 126 1.25 6.85 -13.49
CA PHE A 126 1.91 5.68 -14.05
C PHE A 126 3.43 5.86 -13.95
N LEU A 127 4.01 5.51 -12.82
CA LEU A 127 5.44 5.69 -12.49
C LEU A 127 5.84 7.18 -12.48
N ASP A 128 6.50 7.63 -13.55
CA ASP A 128 6.96 9.01 -13.79
C ASP A 128 6.04 9.80 -14.74
N VAL A 129 4.94 9.20 -15.18
CA VAL A 129 3.93 9.81 -16.06
C VAL A 129 2.64 10.05 -15.30
N VAL A 130 2.19 11.29 -15.25
CA VAL A 130 0.90 11.68 -14.66
C VAL A 130 -0.08 12.03 -15.76
N VAL A 131 -1.22 11.36 -15.76
CA VAL A 131 -2.33 11.57 -16.71
C VAL A 131 -3.49 12.21 -15.98
N PHE A 132 -3.90 13.40 -16.41
CA PHE A 132 -5.02 14.14 -15.84
C PHE A 132 -6.29 13.86 -16.66
N ASN A 133 -7.30 13.29 -16.00
CA ASN A 133 -8.66 13.14 -16.55
C ASN A 133 -9.44 14.45 -16.46
N GLU A 134 -9.14 15.27 -15.46
CA GLU A 134 -9.71 16.60 -15.24
C GLU A 134 -8.63 17.68 -15.47
N ALA A 135 -9.01 18.94 -15.47
CA ALA A 135 -8.07 20.05 -15.55
C ALA A 135 -7.05 19.98 -14.40
N LEU A 136 -5.79 20.19 -14.71
CA LEU A 136 -4.71 20.19 -13.74
C LEU A 136 -4.92 21.30 -12.70
N THR A 137 -4.90 20.94 -11.43
CA THR A 137 -4.90 21.86 -10.29
C THR A 137 -3.66 21.62 -9.44
N GLU A 138 -3.24 22.59 -8.63
CA GLU A 138 -2.12 22.39 -7.69
C GLU A 138 -2.38 21.22 -6.73
N ARG A 139 -3.63 21.04 -6.30
CA ARG A 139 -4.04 19.94 -5.42
C ARG A 139 -3.88 18.59 -6.10
N SER A 140 -4.43 18.42 -7.31
CA SER A 140 -4.34 17.15 -8.04
C SER A 140 -2.91 16.86 -8.48
N LEU A 141 -2.14 17.89 -8.87
CA LEU A 141 -0.71 17.75 -9.17
C LEU A 141 0.08 17.31 -7.94
N PHE A 142 -0.10 17.97 -6.78
CA PHE A 142 0.58 17.57 -5.55
C PHE A 142 0.31 16.12 -5.19
N HIS A 143 -0.95 15.70 -5.22
CA HIS A 143 -1.37 14.31 -4.94
C HIS A 143 -0.69 13.31 -5.89
N ALA A 144 -0.72 13.58 -7.19
CA ALA A 144 -0.09 12.74 -8.20
C ALA A 144 1.44 12.65 -8.02
N LEU A 145 2.10 13.76 -7.65
CA LEU A 145 3.53 13.77 -7.36
C LEU A 145 3.89 12.96 -6.12
N VAL A 146 3.02 12.86 -5.11
CA VAL A 146 3.24 11.94 -3.97
C VAL A 146 3.32 10.50 -4.46
N HIS A 147 2.42 10.08 -5.36
CA HIS A 147 2.50 8.75 -5.96
C HIS A 147 3.76 8.56 -6.80
N ALA A 148 4.21 9.59 -7.53
CA ALA A 148 5.47 9.53 -8.26
C ALA A 148 6.67 9.31 -7.31
N VAL A 149 6.71 9.97 -6.14
CA VAL A 149 7.71 9.71 -5.10
C VAL A 149 7.61 8.28 -4.59
N GLN A 150 6.40 7.77 -4.32
CA GLN A 150 6.21 6.40 -3.86
C GLN A 150 6.73 5.38 -4.90
N PHE A 151 6.47 5.60 -6.19
CA PHE A 151 7.06 4.78 -7.27
C PHE A 151 8.58 4.89 -7.34
N TYR A 152 9.12 6.10 -7.18
CA TYR A 152 10.56 6.34 -7.20
C TYR A 152 11.28 5.61 -6.05
N VAL A 153 10.72 5.66 -4.84
CA VAL A 153 11.32 5.08 -3.63
C VAL A 153 11.13 3.56 -3.56
N LEU A 154 9.94 3.05 -3.90
CA LEU A 154 9.58 1.64 -3.75
C LEU A 154 9.91 0.80 -4.99
N GLY A 155 9.95 1.41 -6.16
CA GLY A 155 9.89 0.72 -7.43
C GLY A 155 8.48 0.17 -7.70
N VAL A 156 8.21 -0.13 -8.98
CA VAL A 156 6.86 -0.55 -9.41
C VAL A 156 6.44 -1.89 -8.80
N GLU A 157 7.36 -2.82 -8.62
CA GLU A 157 7.10 -4.14 -8.04
C GLU A 157 6.61 -4.02 -6.60
N ARG A 158 7.38 -3.35 -5.76
CA ARG A 158 7.03 -3.20 -4.34
C ARG A 158 5.80 -2.33 -4.15
N TYR A 159 5.66 -1.24 -4.90
CA TYR A 159 4.45 -0.42 -4.91
C TYR A 159 3.22 -1.28 -5.21
N THR A 160 3.27 -2.07 -6.30
CA THR A 160 2.15 -2.91 -6.73
C THR A 160 1.82 -4.01 -5.73
N GLU A 161 2.84 -4.67 -5.17
CA GLU A 161 2.67 -5.68 -4.12
C GLU A 161 1.92 -5.09 -2.92
N LEU A 162 2.40 -3.97 -2.38
CA LEU A 162 1.76 -3.26 -1.27
C LEU A 162 0.33 -2.85 -1.58
N PHE A 163 0.11 -2.28 -2.77
CA PHE A 163 -1.23 -1.84 -3.18
C PHE A 163 -2.20 -3.03 -3.25
N VAL A 164 -1.82 -4.10 -3.94
CA VAL A 164 -2.68 -5.28 -4.14
C VAL A 164 -2.96 -5.99 -2.83
N GLU A 165 -1.93 -6.25 -2.00
CA GLU A 165 -2.10 -6.92 -0.71
C GLU A 165 -3.01 -6.12 0.24
N GLN A 166 -2.81 -4.81 0.32
CA GLN A 166 -3.63 -3.96 1.17
C GLN A 166 -5.05 -3.80 0.62
N PHE A 167 -5.21 -3.67 -0.69
CA PHE A 167 -6.52 -3.64 -1.33
C PHE A 167 -7.31 -4.93 -1.04
N MET A 168 -6.67 -6.10 -1.08
CA MET A 168 -7.31 -7.37 -0.73
C MET A 168 -7.84 -7.39 0.71
N ARG A 169 -7.18 -6.70 1.63
CA ARG A 169 -7.59 -6.61 3.03
C ARG A 169 -8.72 -5.59 3.23
N THR A 170 -8.59 -4.42 2.64
CA THR A 170 -9.47 -3.26 2.89
C THR A 170 -10.69 -3.21 1.97
N ARG A 171 -10.59 -3.83 0.79
CA ARG A 171 -11.63 -3.83 -0.27
C ARG A 171 -11.97 -2.45 -0.83
N THR A 172 -11.16 -1.44 -0.53
CA THR A 172 -11.29 -0.09 -1.08
C THR A 172 -9.90 0.54 -1.22
N HIS A 173 -9.66 1.25 -2.34
CA HIS A 173 -8.36 1.89 -2.57
C HIS A 173 -8.10 3.07 -1.62
N PHE A 174 -9.12 3.78 -1.18
CA PHE A 174 -8.98 4.95 -0.29
C PHE A 174 -8.32 4.64 1.06
N THR A 175 -8.40 3.40 1.53
CA THR A 175 -7.81 2.96 2.79
C THR A 175 -6.52 2.19 2.62
N VAL A 176 -6.06 2.00 1.38
CA VAL A 176 -4.71 1.49 1.11
C VAL A 176 -3.70 2.51 1.67
N PRO A 177 -2.69 2.10 2.45
CA PRO A 177 -1.72 3.03 3.04
C PRO A 177 -1.09 4.01 2.04
N LEU A 178 -0.77 3.56 0.83
CA LEU A 178 -0.24 4.43 -0.23
C LEU A 178 -1.16 5.60 -0.54
N GLU A 179 -2.47 5.34 -0.68
CA GLU A 179 -3.48 6.38 -0.93
C GLU A 179 -3.74 7.24 0.31
N ALA A 180 -3.91 6.61 1.48
CA ALA A 180 -4.15 7.33 2.73
C ALA A 180 -3.02 8.32 3.05
N GLN A 181 -1.78 7.93 2.78
CA GLN A 181 -0.61 8.79 2.93
C GLN A 181 -0.60 9.93 1.91
N ALA A 182 -0.91 9.65 0.63
CA ALA A 182 -1.02 10.68 -0.40
C ALA A 182 -2.10 11.71 -0.05
N PHE A 183 -3.27 11.28 0.40
CA PHE A 183 -4.33 12.18 0.89
C PHE A 183 -3.91 12.99 2.13
N SER A 184 -3.19 12.37 3.07
CA SER A 184 -2.68 13.03 4.27
C SER A 184 -1.72 14.17 3.92
N LEU A 185 -0.74 13.91 3.04
CA LEU A 185 0.21 14.93 2.60
C LEU A 185 -0.45 16.02 1.75
N THR A 186 -1.39 15.64 0.87
CA THR A 186 -2.19 16.61 0.09
C THR A 186 -3.00 17.52 1.01
N SER A 187 -3.61 16.96 2.05
CA SER A 187 -4.33 17.73 3.05
C SER A 187 -3.42 18.67 3.84
N LYS A 188 -2.19 18.25 4.13
CA LYS A 188 -1.18 19.11 4.76
C LYS A 188 -0.74 20.25 3.83
N PHE A 189 -0.51 19.94 2.54
CA PHE A 189 -0.18 20.94 1.51
C PHE A 189 -1.25 22.03 1.37
N MET A 190 -2.53 21.67 1.40
CA MET A 190 -3.66 22.58 1.23
C MET A 190 -3.92 23.48 2.45
N ARG A 191 -3.28 23.24 3.58
CA ARG A 191 -3.43 24.10 4.77
C ARG A 191 -2.50 25.31 4.65
N PRO A 192 -2.96 26.51 5.02
CA PRO A 192 -2.07 27.65 5.19
C PRO A 192 -1.01 27.31 6.24
N SER A 193 0.22 27.14 5.82
CA SER A 193 1.35 26.86 6.72
C SER A 193 2.61 27.49 6.12
N GLU A 194 3.42 28.13 6.96
CA GLU A 194 4.76 28.58 6.60
C GLU A 194 5.77 27.42 6.57
N GLU A 195 5.46 26.33 7.27
CA GLU A 195 6.33 25.17 7.38
C GLU A 195 6.22 24.30 6.12
N LYS A 196 7.31 24.26 5.36
CA LYS A 196 7.47 23.34 4.24
C LYS A 196 8.00 21.98 4.74
N PHE A 197 7.75 20.95 3.94
CA PHE A 197 8.17 19.57 4.27
C PHE A 197 8.58 18.85 3.00
N SER A 198 9.53 17.91 3.12
CA SER A 198 9.92 17.04 2.01
C SER A 198 9.01 15.83 1.96
N VAL A 199 8.40 15.59 0.80
CA VAL A 199 7.57 14.40 0.55
C VAL A 199 8.45 13.15 0.49
N GLU A 200 9.62 13.26 -0.15
CA GLU A 200 10.59 12.16 -0.22
C GLU A 200 11.02 11.70 1.18
N ASP A 201 11.33 12.63 2.11
CA ASP A 201 11.71 12.28 3.46
C ASP A 201 10.56 11.63 4.24
N GLN A 202 9.31 12.03 3.97
CA GLN A 202 8.14 11.40 4.60
C GLN A 202 7.99 9.96 4.10
N VAL A 203 8.05 9.74 2.78
CA VAL A 203 7.93 8.40 2.19
C VAL A 203 9.05 7.49 2.65
N LEU A 204 10.30 7.97 2.66
CA LEU A 204 11.46 7.22 3.16
C LEU A 204 11.30 6.82 4.64
N ARG A 205 10.80 7.72 5.49
CA ARG A 205 10.48 7.40 6.89
C ARG A 205 9.43 6.30 7.01
N TRP A 206 8.34 6.39 6.25
CA TRP A 206 7.30 5.35 6.26
C TRP A 206 7.82 3.98 5.82
N VAL A 207 8.74 3.95 4.84
CA VAL A 207 9.42 2.71 4.45
C VAL A 207 10.29 2.18 5.60
N ALA A 208 11.09 3.04 6.23
CA ALA A 208 11.97 2.66 7.34
C ALA A 208 11.19 2.16 8.57
N ASP A 209 10.04 2.76 8.84
CA ASP A 209 9.17 2.43 9.97
C ASP A 209 8.23 1.24 9.69
N GLY A 210 8.26 0.66 8.47
CA GLY A 210 7.41 -0.46 8.08
C GLY A 210 5.90 -0.12 8.03
N LEU A 211 5.56 1.11 7.68
CA LEU A 211 4.18 1.62 7.67
C LEU A 211 3.44 1.39 6.33
N TYR A 212 3.96 0.49 5.50
CA TYR A 212 3.34 0.04 4.26
C TYR A 212 2.83 -1.38 4.33
#